data_4f7c56a0023c77167364714bd5a6c92c
#
_entry.id   4f7c56a0023c77167364714bd5a6c92c
#
_cell.length_a   1.000
_cell.length_b   1.000
_cell.length_c   1.000
_cell.angle_alpha   90.00
_cell.angle_beta   90.00
_cell.angle_gamma   90.00
#
_symmetry.space_group_name_H-M   'P 1'
#
loop_
_entity.id
_entity.type
_entity.pdbx_description
1 polymer ?
#
loop_
_entity_poly.entity_id
_entity_poly.type
_entity_poly.pdbx_seq_one_letter_code
_entity_poly.pdbx_strand_id
1 'polypeptide(L)' 'MKVVIQQTSDLKNYIVITNDGKEFIVKTIDEAIKLKEELEK' A
#
# COMPACT_ATOMS: atom_id res chain seq x y z
N MET A 1 -3.17 -7.44 11.46
CA MET A 1 -2.13 -7.52 10.41
C MET A 1 -1.53 -6.14 10.19
N LYS A 2 -0.22 -6.07 10.05
CA LYS A 2 0.47 -4.78 9.88
C LYS A 2 0.69 -4.50 8.40
N VAL A 3 0.28 -3.32 7.97
CA VAL A 3 0.40 -2.90 6.57
C VAL A 3 1.10 -1.56 6.53
N VAL A 4 2.07 -1.42 5.62
CA VAL A 4 2.87 -0.21 5.47
C VAL A 4 2.64 0.36 4.08
N ILE A 5 2.48 1.67 3.99
CA ILE A 5 2.34 2.37 2.72
C ILE A 5 3.59 3.21 2.50
N GLN A 6 4.22 3.03 1.33
CA GLN A 6 5.39 3.81 0.96
C GLN A 6 5.16 4.45 -0.41
N GLN A 7 5.84 5.56 -0.64
CA GLN A 7 5.77 6.25 -1.91
C GLN A 7 6.96 5.79 -2.77
N THR A 8 6.70 5.58 -4.08
CA THR A 8 7.79 5.17 -4.96
C THR A 8 8.77 6.31 -5.18
N SER A 9 9.96 5.98 -5.69
CA SER A 9 11.02 6.97 -5.85
C SER A 9 10.67 8.07 -6.84
N ASP A 10 9.78 7.79 -7.80
CA ASP A 10 9.34 8.81 -8.77
C ASP A 10 8.18 9.64 -8.22
N LEU A 11 7.70 9.35 -7.01
CA LEU A 11 6.62 10.07 -6.33
C LEU A 11 5.29 10.02 -7.08
N LYS A 12 5.12 9.06 -7.97
CA LYS A 12 3.90 8.96 -8.77
C LYS A 12 2.99 7.83 -8.33
N ASN A 13 3.55 6.83 -7.65
CA ASN A 13 2.81 5.67 -7.22
C ASN A 13 3.04 5.42 -5.74
N TYR A 14 2.25 4.52 -5.18
CA TYR A 14 2.40 4.10 -3.79
C TYR A 14 2.51 2.60 -3.73
N ILE A 15 3.28 2.09 -2.78
CA ILE A 15 3.44 0.65 -2.57
C ILE A 15 2.84 0.31 -1.22
N VAL A 16 1.94 -0.66 -1.21
CA VAL A 16 1.34 -1.18 0.02
C VAL A 16 2.02 -2.50 0.32
N ILE A 17 2.69 -2.57 1.46
CA ILE A 17 3.47 -3.74 1.85
C ILE A 17 2.83 -4.39 3.06
N THR A 18 2.56 -5.69 2.98
CA THR A 18 1.98 -6.43 4.09
C THR A 18 3.08 -7.13 4.86
N ASN A 19 2.77 -7.52 6.11
CA ASN A 19 3.77 -8.16 6.95
C ASN A 19 4.04 -9.62 6.55
N ASP A 20 3.27 -10.16 5.63
CA ASP A 20 3.52 -11.50 5.10
C ASP A 20 4.39 -11.46 3.83
N GLY A 21 4.87 -10.29 3.44
CA GLY A 21 5.79 -10.15 2.32
C GLY A 21 5.16 -9.80 1.00
N LYS A 22 3.86 -9.52 0.97
CA LYS A 22 3.19 -9.14 -0.28
C LYS A 22 3.33 -7.65 -0.53
N GLU A 23 3.42 -7.28 -1.81
CA GLU A 23 3.51 -5.89 -2.22
C GLU A 23 2.47 -5.60 -3.27
N PHE A 24 1.83 -4.44 -3.15
CA PHE A 24 0.82 -3.99 -4.10
C PHE A 24 1.15 -2.57 -4.52
N ILE A 25 1.07 -2.30 -5.82
CA ILE A 25 1.35 -0.96 -6.34
C ILE A 25 0.02 -0.32 -6.72
N VAL A 26 -0.21 0.89 -6.19
CA VAL A 26 -1.42 1.67 -6.49
C VAL A 26 -0.98 3.06 -6.95
N LYS A 27 -1.90 3.78 -7.61
CA LYS A 27 -1.57 5.05 -8.23
C LYS A 27 -1.86 6.25 -7.34
N THR A 28 -2.77 6.11 -6.38
CA THR A 28 -3.17 7.23 -5.52
C THR A 28 -3.16 6.80 -4.07
N ILE A 29 -3.04 7.80 -3.18
CA ILE A 29 -3.05 7.52 -1.75
C ILE A 29 -4.43 7.01 -1.32
N ASP A 30 -5.50 7.45 -1.96
CA ASP A 30 -6.83 6.97 -1.64
C ASP A 30 -6.95 5.47 -1.90
N GLU A 31 -6.40 5.00 -3.02
CA GLU A 31 -6.38 3.58 -3.33
C GLU A 31 -5.53 2.82 -2.33
N ALA A 32 -4.41 3.41 -1.92
CA ALA A 32 -3.54 2.76 -0.94
C ALA A 32 -4.26 2.59 0.40
N ILE A 33 -4.98 3.61 0.84
CA ILE A 33 -5.73 3.55 2.09
C ILE A 33 -6.84 2.51 2.01
N LYS A 34 -7.55 2.49 0.89
CA LYS A 34 -8.61 1.49 0.68
C LYS A 34 -8.05 0.08 0.76
N LEU A 35 -6.94 -0.16 0.08
CA LEU A 35 -6.34 -1.47 0.07
C LEU A 35 -5.85 -1.85 1.47
N LYS A 36 -5.25 -0.89 2.17
CA LYS A 36 -4.80 -1.12 3.54
C LYS A 36 -5.96 -1.57 4.42
N GLU A 37 -7.10 -0.89 4.33
CA GLU A 37 -8.25 -1.25 5.14
C GLU A 37 -8.77 -2.64 4.79
N GLU A 38 -8.76 -2.99 3.51
CA GLU A 38 -9.17 -4.31 3.08
C GLU A 38 -8.26 -5.39 3.66
N LEU A 39 -6.96 -5.13 3.66
CA LEU A 39 -5.98 -6.10 4.11
C LEU A 39 -5.95 -6.23 5.63
N GLU A 40 -6.40 -5.20 6.34
CA GLU A 40 -6.39 -5.21 7.81
C GLU A 40 -7.69 -5.73 8.42
N LYS A 41 -8.65 -6.11 7.61
CA LYS A 41 -9.92 -6.65 8.13
C LYS A 41 -9.75 -7.96 8.88
#